data_e7786a11c5cdbced7ae418b5fe3e52a0
#
_entry.id   e7786a11c5cdbced7ae418b5fe3e52a0
#
_cell.length_a   1.000
_cell.length_b   1.000
_cell.length_c   1.000
_cell.angle_alpha   90.00
_cell.angle_beta   90.00
_cell.angle_gamma   90.00
#
_symmetry.space_group_name_H-M   'P 1'
#
loop_
_entity.id
_entity.type
_entity.pdbx_description
1 polymer ?
#
loop_
_entity_poly.entity_id
_entity_poly.type
_entity_poly.pdbx_seq_one_letter_code
_entity_poly.pdbx_strand_id
1 'polypeptide(L)'
;MSLKTVVVVDMQNGVFATPRYDCAGRVARINQLIDAADRSIFIMHREGEMQEGTASFALLAELRQPDDAFYVTKTACDSFWRTELAATLAQLSVDEFVICGCATDYCVDTTIKVGAGLGYRITVAADAHTTANRTWVSAEQLIGQHNEVWAGLSLPGNPPQVKSTAEIVARWARALSAH
;
A
#
# COMPACT_ATOMS: atom_id res chain seq x y z
N MET A 1 -17.03 12.43 7.96
CA MET A 1 -15.56 12.22 7.90
C MET A 1 -15.28 11.09 6.93
N SER A 2 -14.22 11.22 6.13
CA SER A 2 -13.73 10.10 5.30
C SER A 2 -13.22 8.98 6.21
N LEU A 3 -13.51 7.72 5.87
CA LEU A 3 -12.98 6.55 6.59
C LEU A 3 -11.44 6.51 6.47
N LYS A 4 -10.76 6.30 7.59
CA LYS A 4 -9.32 6.06 7.59
C LYS A 4 -9.07 4.70 6.94
N THR A 5 -8.60 4.72 5.70
CA THR A 5 -8.43 3.51 4.90
C THR A 5 -6.96 3.29 4.58
N VAL A 6 -6.49 2.06 4.77
CA VAL A 6 -5.15 1.62 4.35
C VAL A 6 -5.27 0.59 3.22
N VAL A 7 -4.50 0.79 2.15
CA VAL A 7 -4.35 -0.14 1.03
C VAL A 7 -2.96 -0.78 1.14
N VAL A 8 -2.93 -2.09 1.35
CA VAL A 8 -1.73 -2.88 1.55
C VAL A 8 -1.46 -3.71 0.29
N VAL A 9 -0.36 -3.44 -0.40
CA VAL A 9 -0.06 -4.00 -1.72
C VAL A 9 0.87 -5.19 -1.62
N ASP A 10 0.45 -6.35 -2.15
CA ASP A 10 1.25 -7.53 -2.46
C ASP A 10 2.17 -8.05 -1.32
N MET A 11 1.72 -7.99 -0.09
CA MET A 11 2.47 -8.50 1.07
C MET A 11 2.29 -10.03 1.24
N GLN A 12 2.61 -10.77 0.18
CA GLN A 12 2.37 -12.22 0.03
C GLN A 12 3.66 -13.02 0.13
N ASN A 13 3.57 -14.27 0.59
CA ASN A 13 4.71 -15.18 0.75
C ASN A 13 5.52 -15.33 -0.55
N GLY A 14 4.87 -15.48 -1.70
CA GLY A 14 5.55 -15.60 -2.99
C GLY A 14 6.33 -14.36 -3.39
N VAL A 15 5.83 -13.17 -3.08
CA VAL A 15 6.52 -11.89 -3.31
C VAL A 15 7.76 -11.76 -2.42
N PHE A 16 7.69 -12.30 -1.20
CA PHE A 16 8.79 -12.26 -0.22
C PHE A 16 9.69 -13.49 -0.27
N ALA A 17 9.49 -14.40 -1.21
CA ALA A 17 10.43 -15.49 -1.49
C ALA A 17 11.82 -14.95 -1.91
N THR A 18 11.86 -13.78 -2.56
CA THR A 18 13.08 -12.98 -2.71
C THR A 18 13.18 -12.00 -1.53
N PRO A 19 14.35 -11.88 -0.87
CA PRO A 19 14.53 -10.97 0.25
C PRO A 19 14.15 -9.52 -0.09
N ARG A 20 13.40 -8.89 0.80
CA ARG A 20 12.99 -7.49 0.71
C ARG A 20 13.66 -6.70 1.84
N TYR A 21 13.96 -5.42 1.56
CA TYR A 21 14.61 -4.54 2.53
C TYR A 21 13.76 -4.36 3.80
N ASP A 22 14.38 -4.53 4.97
CA ASP A 22 13.76 -4.32 6.30
C ASP A 22 12.36 -4.96 6.43
N CYS A 23 12.20 -6.21 5.98
CA CYS A 23 10.91 -6.88 5.94
C CYS A 23 10.18 -6.81 7.30
N ALA A 24 10.84 -7.17 8.39
CA ALA A 24 10.23 -7.18 9.72
C ALA A 24 9.80 -5.78 10.17
N GLY A 25 10.63 -4.75 9.95
CA GLY A 25 10.30 -3.38 10.28
C GLY A 25 9.14 -2.84 9.42
N ARG A 26 9.09 -3.20 8.14
CA ARG A 26 7.98 -2.81 7.25
C ARG A 26 6.67 -3.46 7.67
N VAL A 27 6.68 -4.75 7.98
CA VAL A 27 5.50 -5.47 8.51
C VAL A 27 5.02 -4.83 9.80
N ALA A 28 5.91 -4.52 10.73
CA ALA A 28 5.54 -3.87 11.99
C ALA A 28 4.85 -2.51 11.77
N ARG A 29 5.35 -1.69 10.86
CA ARG A 29 4.73 -0.39 10.52
C ARG A 29 3.42 -0.53 9.76
N ILE A 30 3.32 -1.50 8.85
CA ILE A 30 2.05 -1.83 8.18
C ILE A 30 0.99 -2.24 9.21
N ASN A 31 1.35 -3.06 10.19
CA ASN A 31 0.45 -3.44 11.28
C ASN A 31 -0.03 -2.24 12.11
N GLN A 32 0.85 -1.26 12.38
CA GLN A 32 0.45 -0.01 13.03
C GLN A 32 -0.59 0.78 12.21
N LEU A 33 -0.43 0.82 10.89
CA LEU A 33 -1.42 1.44 9.99
C LEU A 33 -2.75 0.70 10.01
N ILE A 34 -2.71 -0.63 9.93
CA ILE A 34 -3.91 -1.50 9.98
C ILE A 34 -4.66 -1.28 11.30
N ASP A 35 -3.97 -1.26 12.43
CA ASP A 35 -4.57 -1.05 13.76
C ASP A 35 -5.22 0.32 13.92
N ALA A 36 -4.68 1.34 13.26
CA ALA A 36 -5.16 2.72 13.34
C ALA A 36 -6.24 3.06 12.28
N ALA A 37 -6.40 2.22 11.27
CA ALA A 37 -7.37 2.41 10.18
C ALA A 37 -8.78 1.95 10.58
N ASP A 38 -9.80 2.55 9.95
CA ASP A 38 -11.18 2.08 10.04
C ASP A 38 -11.45 0.95 9.02
N ARG A 39 -10.65 0.89 7.94
CA ARG A 39 -10.75 -0.13 6.88
C ARG A 39 -9.39 -0.49 6.33
N SER A 40 -9.22 -1.79 6.06
CA SER A 40 -8.03 -2.34 5.41
C SER A 40 -8.41 -3.03 4.10
N ILE A 41 -7.70 -2.70 3.02
CA ILE A 41 -7.85 -3.33 1.71
C ILE A 41 -6.52 -3.97 1.35
N PHE A 42 -6.50 -5.29 1.23
CA PHE A 42 -5.33 -6.06 0.80
C PHE A 42 -5.39 -6.29 -0.71
N ILE A 43 -4.39 -5.81 -1.41
CA ILE A 43 -4.19 -6.10 -2.82
C ILE A 43 -3.37 -7.39 -2.92
N MET A 44 -3.87 -8.34 -3.69
CA MET A 44 -3.29 -9.67 -3.86
C MET A 44 -2.87 -9.86 -5.32
N HIS A 45 -1.58 -10.00 -5.57
CA HIS A 45 -1.07 -10.26 -6.92
C HIS A 45 -1.20 -11.75 -7.26
N ARG A 46 -1.69 -12.03 -8.46
CA ARG A 46 -1.82 -13.39 -9.00
C ARG A 46 -1.01 -13.52 -10.27
N GLU A 47 0.03 -14.34 -10.23
CA GLU A 47 0.90 -14.61 -11.38
C GLU A 47 1.58 -15.98 -11.24
N GLY A 48 1.78 -16.67 -12.35
CA GLY A 48 2.51 -17.95 -12.37
C GLY A 48 1.96 -18.96 -11.37
N GLU A 49 2.81 -19.44 -10.46
CA GLU A 49 2.43 -20.39 -9.40
C GLU A 49 1.76 -19.73 -8.19
N MET A 50 1.79 -18.40 -8.11
CA MET A 50 1.14 -17.64 -7.05
C MET A 50 -0.35 -17.48 -7.36
N GLN A 51 -1.12 -18.53 -7.11
CA GLN A 51 -2.55 -18.65 -7.37
C GLN A 51 -3.35 -18.69 -6.07
N GLU A 52 -4.61 -18.27 -6.12
CA GLU A 52 -5.53 -18.33 -4.97
C GLU A 52 -5.56 -19.72 -4.35
N GLY A 53 -5.49 -19.78 -3.02
CA GLY A 53 -5.46 -21.02 -2.26
C GLY A 53 -4.07 -21.65 -2.10
N THR A 54 -3.02 -21.12 -2.74
CA THR A 54 -1.65 -21.61 -2.54
C THR A 54 -0.96 -20.88 -1.37
N ALA A 55 0.02 -21.53 -0.76
CA ALA A 55 0.83 -20.90 0.29
C ALA A 55 1.60 -19.67 -0.21
N SER A 56 2.03 -19.66 -1.47
CA SER A 56 2.71 -18.51 -2.08
C SER A 56 1.80 -17.30 -2.28
N PHE A 57 0.51 -17.50 -2.53
CA PHE A 57 -0.48 -16.45 -2.67
C PHE A 57 -0.89 -15.84 -1.32
N ALA A 58 -0.84 -16.63 -0.24
CA ALA A 58 -1.23 -16.17 1.09
C ALA A 58 -0.38 -14.97 1.55
N LEU A 59 -1.00 -14.08 2.33
CA LEU A 59 -0.30 -12.98 3.01
C LEU A 59 0.73 -13.52 4.00
N LEU A 60 1.76 -12.71 4.27
CA LEU A 60 2.73 -13.00 5.32
C LEU A 60 2.00 -13.25 6.65
N ALA A 61 2.40 -14.30 7.36
CA ALA A 61 1.72 -14.72 8.59
C ALA A 61 1.78 -13.67 9.71
N GLU A 62 2.77 -12.79 9.67
CA GLU A 62 2.98 -11.71 10.65
C GLU A 62 2.08 -10.48 10.41
N LEU A 63 1.40 -10.41 9.25
CA LEU A 63 0.46 -9.34 8.97
C LEU A 63 -0.86 -9.55 9.68
N ARG A 64 -1.35 -8.48 10.30
CA ARG A 64 -2.70 -8.45 10.84
C ARG A 64 -3.72 -8.41 9.71
N GLN A 65 -4.75 -9.23 9.83
CA GLN A 65 -5.85 -9.33 8.89
C GLN A 65 -7.16 -9.18 9.68
N PRO A 66 -7.72 -7.95 9.76
CA PRO A 66 -9.03 -7.73 10.40
C PRO A 66 -10.12 -8.56 9.73
N ASP A 67 -11.10 -9.03 10.50
CA ASP A 67 -12.22 -9.86 9.99
C ASP A 67 -13.07 -9.14 8.94
N ASP A 68 -13.10 -7.80 8.98
CA ASP A 68 -13.82 -6.94 8.05
C ASP A 68 -12.94 -6.36 6.92
N ALA A 69 -11.75 -6.90 6.71
CA ALA A 69 -10.85 -6.50 5.65
C ALA A 69 -11.39 -6.88 4.26
N PHE A 70 -11.04 -6.08 3.27
CA PHE A 70 -11.34 -6.33 1.86
C PHE A 70 -10.12 -6.91 1.15
N TYR A 71 -10.36 -7.78 0.17
CA TYR A 71 -9.31 -8.39 -0.63
C TYR A 71 -9.60 -8.16 -2.10
N VAL A 72 -8.61 -7.66 -2.83
CA VAL A 72 -8.71 -7.36 -4.26
C VAL A 72 -7.58 -8.06 -4.98
N THR A 73 -7.90 -8.97 -5.89
CA THR A 73 -6.92 -9.71 -6.70
C THR A 73 -6.62 -8.95 -7.99
N LYS A 74 -5.35 -8.81 -8.33
CA LYS A 74 -4.85 -8.22 -9.57
C LYS A 74 -3.89 -9.12 -10.30
N THR A 75 -3.70 -8.86 -11.59
CA THR A 75 -2.75 -9.57 -12.47
C THR A 75 -1.76 -8.62 -13.16
N ALA A 76 -1.82 -7.33 -12.84
CA ALA A 76 -0.92 -6.30 -13.35
C ALA A 76 -0.29 -5.53 -12.20
N CYS A 77 0.73 -4.69 -12.46
CA CYS A 77 1.29 -3.80 -11.46
C CYS A 77 0.26 -2.79 -10.94
N ASP A 78 -0.60 -2.29 -11.82
CA ASP A 78 -1.68 -1.37 -11.48
C ASP A 78 -2.80 -2.10 -10.73
N SER A 79 -3.04 -1.69 -9.48
CA SER A 79 -4.11 -2.26 -8.65
C SER A 79 -5.52 -1.88 -9.09
N PHE A 80 -5.67 -0.89 -9.96
CA PHE A 80 -6.96 -0.47 -10.53
C PHE A 80 -7.30 -1.20 -11.84
N TRP A 81 -6.28 -1.74 -12.55
CA TRP A 81 -6.48 -2.29 -13.87
C TRP A 81 -7.23 -3.62 -13.83
N ARG A 82 -8.48 -3.61 -14.35
CA ARG A 82 -9.38 -4.78 -14.40
C ARG A 82 -9.55 -5.47 -13.04
N THR A 83 -9.72 -4.67 -11.98
CA THR A 83 -9.95 -5.15 -10.62
C THR A 83 -11.19 -4.51 -10.00
N GLU A 84 -11.59 -5.01 -8.84
CA GLU A 84 -12.69 -4.47 -8.04
C GLU A 84 -12.26 -3.29 -7.12
N LEU A 85 -11.00 -2.81 -7.19
CA LEU A 85 -10.52 -1.80 -6.24
C LEU A 85 -11.35 -0.50 -6.30
N ALA A 86 -11.59 0.03 -7.50
CA ALA A 86 -12.38 1.25 -7.65
C ALA A 86 -13.82 1.07 -7.15
N ALA A 87 -14.44 -0.09 -7.43
CA ALA A 87 -15.78 -0.43 -6.95
C ALA A 87 -15.81 -0.56 -5.43
N THR A 88 -14.80 -1.21 -4.82
CA THR A 88 -14.66 -1.34 -3.36
C THR A 88 -14.52 0.02 -2.68
N LEU A 89 -13.66 0.90 -3.21
CA LEU A 89 -13.48 2.26 -2.69
C LEU A 89 -14.78 3.08 -2.80
N ALA A 90 -15.49 2.98 -3.93
CA ALA A 90 -16.78 3.65 -4.14
C ALA A 90 -17.85 3.13 -3.16
N GLN A 91 -17.95 1.82 -2.97
CA GLN A 91 -18.89 1.20 -2.01
C GLN A 91 -18.63 1.70 -0.58
N LEU A 92 -17.37 1.91 -0.21
CA LEU A 92 -16.96 2.43 1.09
C LEU A 92 -17.04 3.96 1.17
N SER A 93 -17.38 4.64 0.09
CA SER A 93 -17.34 6.11 -0.01
C SER A 93 -15.95 6.68 0.33
N VAL A 94 -14.89 5.99 -0.09
CA VAL A 94 -13.49 6.35 0.14
C VAL A 94 -12.92 7.03 -1.10
N ASP A 95 -12.50 8.28 -0.93
CA ASP A 95 -11.78 9.09 -1.94
C ASP A 95 -10.35 9.44 -1.49
N GLU A 96 -9.99 9.08 -0.26
CA GLU A 96 -8.66 9.26 0.33
C GLU A 96 -8.21 7.96 1.01
N PHE A 97 -6.98 7.53 0.73
CA PHE A 97 -6.39 6.37 1.41
C PHE A 97 -4.88 6.49 1.61
N VAL A 98 -4.38 5.74 2.59
CA VAL A 98 -2.95 5.50 2.79
C VAL A 98 -2.54 4.25 2.01
N ILE A 99 -1.39 4.29 1.33
CA ILE A 99 -0.83 3.13 0.61
C ILE A 99 0.51 2.70 1.20
N CYS A 100 0.71 1.40 1.29
CA CYS A 100 1.93 0.74 1.74
C CYS A 100 2.11 -0.61 1.03
N GLY A 101 3.18 -1.33 1.31
CA GLY A 101 3.41 -2.69 0.81
C GLY A 101 4.57 -2.84 -0.16
N CYS A 102 4.44 -3.71 -1.16
CA CYS A 102 5.52 -4.14 -2.07
C CYS A 102 5.02 -4.22 -3.53
N ALA A 103 5.87 -4.02 -4.51
CA ALA A 103 7.21 -3.47 -4.45
C ALA A 103 7.18 -1.98 -4.77
N THR A 104 8.00 -1.23 -4.07
CA THR A 104 8.17 0.23 -4.22
C THR A 104 8.20 0.67 -5.67
N ASP A 105 9.06 0.06 -6.48
CA ASP A 105 9.39 0.41 -7.85
C ASP A 105 8.51 -0.25 -8.93
N TYR A 106 7.52 -1.06 -8.52
CA TYR A 106 6.56 -1.74 -9.41
C TYR A 106 5.11 -1.45 -8.99
N CYS A 107 4.49 -2.37 -8.25
CA CYS A 107 3.07 -2.31 -7.96
C CYS A 107 2.68 -1.09 -7.12
N VAL A 108 3.51 -0.69 -6.17
CA VAL A 108 3.26 0.49 -5.33
C VAL A 108 3.35 1.76 -6.17
N ASP A 109 4.44 1.97 -6.92
CA ASP A 109 4.63 3.15 -7.79
C ASP A 109 3.50 3.29 -8.82
N THR A 110 3.19 2.19 -9.52
CA THR A 110 2.15 2.20 -10.54
C THR A 110 0.78 2.55 -9.95
N THR A 111 0.42 1.92 -8.82
CA THR A 111 -0.88 2.17 -8.17
C THR A 111 -1.01 3.59 -7.64
N ILE A 112 0.06 4.18 -7.10
CA ILE A 112 0.07 5.58 -6.65
C ILE A 112 -0.21 6.51 -7.84
N LYS A 113 0.53 6.38 -8.93
CA LYS A 113 0.42 7.27 -10.10
C LYS A 113 -0.94 7.15 -10.79
N VAL A 114 -1.43 5.92 -10.96
CA VAL A 114 -2.77 5.69 -11.55
C VAL A 114 -3.85 6.21 -10.62
N GLY A 115 -3.83 5.86 -9.34
CA GLY A 115 -4.83 6.29 -8.37
C GLY A 115 -4.92 7.80 -8.21
N ALA A 116 -3.77 8.49 -8.13
CA ALA A 116 -3.73 9.94 -8.08
C ALA A 116 -4.30 10.56 -9.37
N GLY A 117 -3.97 9.99 -10.53
CA GLY A 117 -4.53 10.40 -11.83
C GLY A 117 -6.04 10.18 -11.95
N LEU A 118 -6.58 9.18 -11.27
CA LEU A 118 -8.03 8.92 -11.16
C LEU A 118 -8.74 9.85 -10.15
N GLY A 119 -8.00 10.69 -9.43
CA GLY A 119 -8.55 11.67 -8.49
C GLY A 119 -8.57 11.24 -7.03
N TYR A 120 -8.04 10.07 -6.67
CA TYR A 120 -7.91 9.66 -5.27
C TYR A 120 -6.84 10.48 -4.56
N ARG A 121 -7.14 10.94 -3.35
CA ARG A 121 -6.16 11.57 -2.46
C ARG A 121 -5.32 10.48 -1.79
N ILE A 122 -4.04 10.41 -2.14
CA ILE A 122 -3.16 9.34 -1.71
C ILE A 122 -2.10 9.88 -0.76
N THR A 123 -1.98 9.23 0.41
CA THR A 123 -0.85 9.38 1.32
C THR A 123 0.00 8.11 1.27
N VAL A 124 1.25 8.24 0.89
CA VAL A 124 2.22 7.15 0.89
C VAL A 124 2.84 7.03 2.27
N ALA A 125 2.82 5.85 2.87
CA ALA A 125 3.54 5.57 4.10
C ALA A 125 5.03 5.36 3.77
N ALA A 126 5.84 6.42 3.92
CA ALA A 126 7.22 6.52 3.46
C ALA A 126 8.15 5.41 3.98
N ASP A 127 7.85 4.86 5.14
CA ASP A 127 8.62 3.86 5.87
C ASP A 127 7.91 2.50 5.99
N ALA A 128 6.81 2.31 5.24
CA ALA A 128 6.00 1.08 5.25
C ALA A 128 5.84 0.46 3.83
N HIS A 129 6.68 0.83 2.89
CA HIS A 129 6.81 0.11 1.62
C HIS A 129 8.23 -0.42 1.46
N THR A 130 8.40 -1.44 0.62
CA THR A 130 9.69 -2.11 0.42
C THR A 130 9.84 -2.68 -0.97
N THR A 131 11.07 -3.06 -1.30
CA THR A 131 11.45 -3.74 -2.52
C THR A 131 12.71 -4.58 -2.33
N ALA A 132 13.18 -5.23 -3.39
CA ALA A 132 14.46 -5.94 -3.43
C ALA A 132 15.55 -5.07 -4.05
N ASN A 133 16.82 -5.47 -3.83
CA ASN A 133 17.92 -4.95 -4.63
C ASN A 133 17.70 -5.27 -6.12
N ARG A 134 18.04 -4.33 -6.98
CA ARG A 134 18.02 -4.49 -8.43
C ARG A 134 19.46 -4.50 -8.95
N THR A 135 19.62 -4.81 -10.24
CA THR A 135 20.95 -4.88 -10.87
C THR A 135 21.78 -3.60 -10.70
N TRP A 136 21.13 -2.45 -10.77
CA TRP A 136 21.82 -1.15 -10.80
C TRP A 136 21.64 -0.32 -9.52
N VAL A 137 20.69 -0.68 -8.66
CA VAL A 137 20.27 0.14 -7.53
C VAL A 137 19.89 -0.73 -6.34
N SER A 138 20.28 -0.33 -5.13
CA SER A 138 19.85 -1.02 -3.90
C SER A 138 18.38 -0.74 -3.58
N ALA A 139 17.76 -1.63 -2.82
CA ALA A 139 16.39 -1.44 -2.33
C ALA A 139 16.24 -0.16 -1.50
N GLU A 140 17.20 0.14 -0.64
CA GLU A 140 17.20 1.36 0.17
C GLU A 140 17.23 2.63 -0.67
N GLN A 141 18.08 2.65 -1.73
CA GLN A 141 18.13 3.78 -2.67
C GLN A 141 16.80 3.92 -3.44
N LEU A 142 16.20 2.81 -3.88
CA LEU A 142 14.91 2.83 -4.57
C LEU A 142 13.79 3.38 -3.68
N ILE A 143 13.75 2.98 -2.41
CA ILE A 143 12.78 3.47 -1.45
C ILE A 143 12.93 4.99 -1.26
N GLY A 144 14.14 5.47 -1.01
CA GLY A 144 14.42 6.90 -0.84
C GLY A 144 14.07 7.70 -2.09
N GLN A 145 14.50 7.23 -3.26
CA GLN A 145 14.24 7.90 -4.54
C GLN A 145 12.76 7.98 -4.87
N HIS A 146 11.99 6.92 -4.64
CA HIS A 146 10.56 6.93 -4.91
C HIS A 146 9.78 7.83 -3.96
N ASN A 147 10.15 7.87 -2.68
CA ASN A 147 9.60 8.85 -1.74
C ASN A 147 9.78 10.29 -2.23
N GLU A 148 10.95 10.63 -2.77
CA GLU A 148 11.23 11.94 -3.36
C GLU A 148 10.40 12.18 -4.62
N VAL A 149 10.35 11.20 -5.53
CA VAL A 149 9.57 11.28 -6.77
C VAL A 149 8.08 11.51 -6.49
N TRP A 150 7.49 10.76 -5.57
CA TRP A 150 6.07 10.92 -5.24
C TRP A 150 5.78 12.25 -4.55
N ALA A 151 6.65 12.71 -3.65
CA ALA A 151 6.51 14.00 -2.99
C ALA A 151 6.61 15.18 -3.99
N GLY A 152 7.38 15.01 -5.06
CA GLY A 152 7.56 16.00 -6.13
C GLY A 152 6.69 15.78 -7.36
N LEU A 153 5.75 14.80 -7.35
CA LEU A 153 4.96 14.47 -8.53
C LEU A 153 4.06 15.64 -8.94
N SER A 154 4.26 16.10 -10.18
CA SER A 154 3.45 17.20 -10.73
C SER A 154 2.06 16.70 -11.10
N LEU A 155 1.12 16.92 -10.19
CA LEU A 155 -0.31 16.70 -10.39
C LEU A 155 -1.09 17.86 -9.77
N PRO A 156 -1.40 18.92 -10.54
CA PRO A 156 -2.05 20.11 -10.01
C PRO A 156 -3.38 19.80 -9.29
N GLY A 157 -3.47 20.25 -8.05
CA GLY A 157 -4.66 20.07 -7.20
C GLY A 157 -4.74 18.74 -6.45
N ASN A 158 -3.95 17.73 -6.82
CA ASN A 158 -3.99 16.41 -6.16
C ASN A 158 -2.62 15.69 -6.09
N PRO A 159 -1.53 16.35 -5.65
CA PRO A 159 -0.24 15.67 -5.51
C PRO A 159 -0.30 14.63 -4.39
N PRO A 160 0.32 13.45 -4.56
CA PRO A 160 0.48 12.50 -3.47
C PRO A 160 1.18 13.13 -2.26
N GLN A 161 0.77 12.74 -1.07
CA GLN A 161 1.47 13.09 0.17
C GLN A 161 2.42 11.95 0.55
N VAL A 162 3.60 12.25 1.05
CA VAL A 162 4.55 11.26 1.58
C VAL A 162 4.79 11.56 3.05
N LYS A 163 4.41 10.63 3.93
CA LYS A 163 4.45 10.78 5.38
C LYS A 163 4.95 9.50 6.04
N SER A 164 5.65 9.61 7.16
CA SER A 164 5.99 8.45 7.97
C SER A 164 4.74 7.80 8.57
N THR A 165 4.84 6.52 8.90
CA THR A 165 3.77 5.79 9.62
C THR A 165 3.37 6.52 10.91
N ALA A 166 4.34 7.02 11.67
CA ALA A 166 4.08 7.76 12.90
C ALA A 166 3.27 9.05 12.67
N GLU A 167 3.59 9.83 11.63
CA GLU A 167 2.82 11.02 11.26
C GLU A 167 1.39 10.70 10.84
N ILE A 168 1.20 9.62 10.08
CA ILE A 168 -0.13 9.15 9.62
C ILE A 168 -0.98 8.74 10.82
N VAL A 169 -0.46 7.88 11.68
CA VAL A 169 -1.17 7.40 12.88
C VAL A 169 -1.51 8.56 13.81
N ALA A 170 -0.58 9.48 14.05
CA ALA A 170 -0.83 10.68 14.86
C ALA A 170 -1.91 11.59 14.26
N ARG A 171 -1.95 11.75 12.93
CA ARG A 171 -3.01 12.50 12.24
C ARG A 171 -4.37 11.84 12.45
N TRP A 172 -4.45 10.53 12.30
CA TRP A 172 -5.68 9.77 12.50
C TRP A 172 -6.19 9.79 13.94
N ALA A 173 -5.28 9.77 14.93
CA ALA A 173 -5.65 9.87 16.34
C ALA A 173 -6.23 11.27 16.68
N ARG A 174 -5.64 12.35 16.16
CA ARG A 174 -6.16 13.72 16.39
C ARG A 174 -7.56 13.94 15.81
N ALA A 175 -7.88 13.31 14.68
CA ALA A 175 -9.20 13.41 14.07
C ALA A 175 -10.30 12.79 14.95
N LEU A 176 -9.98 11.84 15.83
CA LEU A 176 -10.90 11.25 16.80
C LEU A 176 -11.12 12.14 18.02
N SER A 177 -10.13 12.93 18.43
CA SER A 177 -10.18 13.79 19.63
C SER A 177 -10.90 15.12 19.39
N ALA A 178 -11.23 15.47 18.15
CA ALA A 178 -11.88 16.73 17.77
C ALA A 178 -13.43 16.67 17.79
N HIS A 179 -14.00 15.62 18.41
CA HIS A 179 -15.44 15.37 18.55
C HIS A 179 -15.77 14.99 19.98
#